data_c75aab0bb145c96dcca4588ee1aadc2c
#
_entry.id   c75aab0bb145c96dcca4588ee1aadc2c
#
_cell.length_a   1.000
_cell.length_b   1.000
_cell.length_c   1.000
_cell.angle_alpha   90.00
_cell.angle_beta   90.00
_cell.angle_gamma   90.00
#
_symmetry.space_group_name_H-M   'P 1'
#
loop_
_entity.id
_entity.type
_entity.pdbx_description
1 polymer ?
#
loop_
_entity_poly.entity_id
_entity_poly.type
_entity_poly.pdbx_seq_one_letter_code
_entity_poly.pdbx_strand_id
1 'polypeptide(L)'
;WKPSYDGRNKEPISLPVKFPLLLAQGSEGIGLGLNSRILPHNFGELCDASVACLKGEDFELYPDFPTGGMMDVSKYNDGERGGKLAIRAKIEKIDNKTLKIVEVPYGVTSGVLMDSIVKAHEKGKLNIKKIDDNTSKNVEIRVHLEAKTSSDKTIDALYAFTLCEVSISPNACVIKDDKPAFMGVSEILRH
;
A
#
# COMPACT_ATOMS: atom_id res chain seq x y z
N TRP A 1 3.22 26.80 20.02
CA TRP A 1 1.79 26.96 20.31
C TRP A 1 1.23 28.10 19.47
N LYS A 2 0.11 27.87 18.80
CA LYS A 2 -0.66 28.88 18.06
C LYS A 2 -2.08 28.97 18.63
N PRO A 3 -2.81 30.09 18.40
CA PRO A 3 -4.24 30.15 18.75
C PRO A 3 -5.03 29.09 17.97
N SER A 4 -6.04 28.50 18.63
CA SER A 4 -7.02 27.66 17.95
C SER A 4 -7.84 28.49 16.94
N TYR A 5 -8.58 27.83 16.05
CA TYR A 5 -9.39 28.50 15.04
C TYR A 5 -10.36 29.55 15.64
N ASP A 6 -10.93 29.25 16.79
CA ASP A 6 -11.85 30.15 17.52
C ASP A 6 -11.14 31.13 18.46
N GLY A 7 -9.82 31.08 18.56
CA GLY A 7 -8.98 31.94 19.41
C GLY A 7 -9.09 31.70 20.92
N ARG A 8 -9.93 30.74 21.36
CA ARG A 8 -10.20 30.52 22.80
C ARG A 8 -9.14 29.70 23.48
N ASN A 9 -8.45 28.84 22.73
CA ASN A 9 -7.45 27.92 23.24
C ASN A 9 -6.11 28.09 22.48
N LYS A 10 -5.08 27.43 22.98
CA LYS A 10 -3.80 27.28 22.28
C LYS A 10 -3.61 25.84 21.87
N GLU A 11 -3.19 25.60 20.65
CA GLU A 11 -2.87 24.29 20.12
C GLU A 11 -1.38 24.20 19.75
N PRO A 12 -0.74 23.02 19.85
CA PRO A 12 0.65 22.86 19.44
C PRO A 12 0.79 23.01 17.92
N ILE A 13 1.84 23.66 17.47
CA ILE A 13 2.18 23.76 16.04
C ILE A 13 2.64 22.40 15.53
N SER A 14 3.42 21.68 16.35
CA SER A 14 3.87 20.32 16.10
C SER A 14 3.94 19.54 17.41
N LEU A 15 3.80 18.23 17.32
CA LEU A 15 3.99 17.33 18.46
C LEU A 15 5.34 16.62 18.31
N PRO A 16 6.23 16.71 19.32
CA PRO A 16 7.50 15.99 19.27
C PRO A 16 7.26 14.48 19.40
N VAL A 17 7.92 13.70 18.56
CA VAL A 17 7.96 12.25 18.62
C VAL A 17 9.40 11.77 18.68
N LYS A 18 9.64 10.59 19.28
CA LYS A 18 10.98 10.05 19.50
C LYS A 18 11.43 9.07 18.40
N PHE A 19 10.65 8.91 17.37
CA PHE A 19 10.93 8.04 16.22
C PHE A 19 10.26 8.65 14.97
N PRO A 20 10.64 8.26 13.76
CA PRO A 20 10.11 8.83 12.52
C PRO A 20 8.66 8.38 12.24
N LEU A 21 7.70 8.93 13.01
CA LEU A 21 6.28 8.60 12.95
C LEU A 21 5.69 8.78 11.55
N LEU A 22 6.14 9.82 10.83
CA LEU A 22 5.70 10.08 9.46
C LEU A 22 5.94 8.91 8.53
N LEU A 23 7.10 8.28 8.63
CA LEU A 23 7.45 7.11 7.82
C LEU A 23 6.80 5.83 8.34
N ALA A 24 6.61 5.70 9.66
CA ALA A 24 5.95 4.54 10.24
C ALA A 24 4.47 4.44 9.83
N GLN A 25 3.73 5.54 9.87
CA GLN A 25 2.30 5.58 9.55
C GLN A 25 2.02 5.91 8.09
N GLY A 26 2.94 6.58 7.42
CA GLY A 26 2.67 7.23 6.15
C GLY A 26 1.78 8.47 6.30
N SER A 27 1.58 9.18 5.20
CA SER A 27 0.70 10.33 5.15
C SER A 27 0.19 10.52 3.73
N GLU A 28 -1.08 10.86 3.61
CA GLU A 28 -1.67 11.23 2.32
C GLU A 28 -2.46 12.53 2.48
N GLY A 29 -2.21 13.48 1.59
CA GLY A 29 -2.91 14.75 1.61
C GLY A 29 -2.93 15.41 0.23
N ILE A 30 -4.02 16.12 -0.03
CA ILE A 30 -4.23 16.88 -1.27
C ILE A 30 -4.42 18.33 -0.88
N GLY A 31 -3.56 19.20 -1.43
CA GLY A 31 -3.64 20.65 -1.28
C GLY A 31 -3.84 21.33 -2.63
N LEU A 32 -3.94 22.67 -2.61
CA LEU A 32 -4.01 23.46 -3.84
C LEU A 32 -2.65 23.46 -4.55
N GLY A 33 -2.58 22.73 -5.67
CA GLY A 33 -1.36 22.61 -6.47
C GLY A 33 -0.28 21.66 -5.93
N LEU A 34 -0.51 21.05 -4.78
CA LEU A 34 0.40 20.10 -4.15
C LEU A 34 -0.36 18.88 -3.65
N ASN A 35 0.28 17.71 -3.73
CA ASN A 35 -0.17 16.51 -3.05
C ASN A 35 1.03 15.81 -2.41
N SER A 36 0.77 15.12 -1.32
CA SER A 36 1.76 14.26 -0.68
C SER A 36 1.19 12.86 -0.54
N ARG A 37 1.99 11.85 -0.82
CA ARG A 37 1.67 10.45 -0.60
C ARG A 37 2.92 9.71 -0.13
N ILE A 38 3.07 9.65 1.19
CA ILE A 38 4.14 8.93 1.88
C ILE A 38 3.54 7.61 2.36
N LEU A 39 4.12 6.49 1.94
CA LEU A 39 3.63 5.16 2.28
C LEU A 39 4.13 4.73 3.66
N PRO A 40 3.39 3.89 4.39
CA PRO A 40 3.84 3.36 5.69
C PRO A 40 5.00 2.37 5.54
N HIS A 41 5.80 2.23 6.59
CA HIS A 41 6.94 1.33 6.66
C HIS A 41 6.86 0.47 7.92
N ASN A 42 7.52 -0.69 7.87
CA ASN A 42 7.64 -1.56 9.05
C ASN A 42 8.40 -0.86 10.17
N PHE A 43 7.83 -0.89 11.38
CA PHE A 43 8.41 -0.18 12.54
C PHE A 43 9.80 -0.72 12.92
N GLY A 44 9.99 -2.04 12.88
CA GLY A 44 11.29 -2.67 13.18
C GLY A 44 12.37 -2.26 12.18
N GLU A 45 12.07 -2.39 10.87
CA GLU A 45 12.98 -1.99 9.80
C GLU A 45 13.29 -0.48 9.84
N LEU A 46 12.31 0.33 10.21
CA LEU A 46 12.50 1.77 10.37
C LEU A 46 13.41 2.12 11.55
N CYS A 47 13.32 1.38 12.65
CA CYS A 47 14.24 1.52 13.77
C CYS A 47 15.67 1.12 13.37
N ASP A 48 15.83 -0.01 12.67
CA ASP A 48 17.14 -0.48 12.19
C ASP A 48 17.77 0.52 11.21
N ALA A 49 16.97 1.05 10.27
CA ALA A 49 17.41 2.09 9.35
C ALA A 49 17.79 3.40 10.10
N SER A 50 17.07 3.76 11.15
CA SER A 50 17.40 4.92 11.99
C SER A 50 18.74 4.73 12.70
N VAL A 51 19.02 3.54 13.22
CA VAL A 51 20.31 3.19 13.83
C VAL A 51 21.44 3.24 12.80
N ALA A 52 21.24 2.67 11.61
CA ALA A 52 22.21 2.72 10.51
C ALA A 52 22.50 4.19 10.10
N CYS A 53 21.45 4.99 9.95
CA CYS A 53 21.57 6.42 9.64
C CYS A 53 22.42 7.16 10.67
N LEU A 54 22.19 6.95 11.97
CA LEU A 54 22.95 7.57 13.05
C LEU A 54 24.42 7.13 13.08
N LYS A 55 24.72 5.92 12.61
CA LYS A 55 26.10 5.42 12.48
C LYS A 55 26.79 5.88 11.19
N GLY A 56 26.06 6.51 10.26
CA GLY A 56 26.56 6.88 8.94
C GLY A 56 26.69 5.70 7.98
N GLU A 57 25.98 4.61 8.25
CA GLU A 57 25.88 3.41 7.41
C GLU A 57 24.79 3.58 6.34
N ASP A 58 24.92 2.85 5.25
CA ASP A 58 23.87 2.79 4.22
C ASP A 58 22.70 1.94 4.70
N PHE A 59 21.51 2.31 4.27
CA PHE A 59 20.28 1.58 4.53
C PHE A 59 19.31 1.67 3.34
N GLU A 60 18.41 0.71 3.24
CA GLU A 60 17.30 0.71 2.30
C GLU A 60 16.00 0.59 3.09
N LEU A 61 14.97 1.35 2.69
CA LEU A 61 13.63 1.29 3.26
C LEU A 61 12.61 1.11 2.15
N TYR A 62 11.78 0.10 2.32
CA TYR A 62 10.65 -0.16 1.44
C TYR A 62 9.34 -0.05 2.22
N PRO A 63 8.24 0.40 1.58
CA PRO A 63 6.95 0.41 2.22
C PRO A 63 6.53 -0.97 2.71
N ASP A 64 5.82 -1.00 3.83
CA ASP A 64 5.18 -2.20 4.35
C ASP A 64 3.73 -1.90 4.70
N PHE A 65 2.82 -2.82 4.37
CA PHE A 65 1.40 -2.59 4.50
C PHE A 65 0.77 -3.56 5.49
N PRO A 66 -0.07 -3.07 6.42
CA PRO A 66 -0.74 -3.93 7.39
C PRO A 66 -1.69 -4.95 6.77
N THR A 67 -2.09 -4.75 5.51
CA THR A 67 -2.94 -5.68 4.74
C THR A 67 -2.16 -6.82 4.12
N GLY A 68 -0.81 -6.80 4.17
CA GLY A 68 0.05 -7.78 3.50
C GLY A 68 0.07 -7.59 1.97
N GLY A 69 0.22 -8.70 1.26
CA GLY A 69 0.37 -8.74 -0.18
C GLY A 69 1.83 -8.86 -0.63
N MET A 70 2.03 -8.98 -1.92
CA MET A 70 3.35 -8.99 -2.56
C MET A 70 3.59 -7.66 -3.26
N MET A 71 4.80 -7.13 -3.15
CA MET A 71 5.12 -5.82 -3.70
C MET A 71 6.32 -5.90 -4.65
N ASP A 72 6.17 -5.32 -5.84
CA ASP A 72 7.28 -5.06 -6.76
C ASP A 72 7.79 -3.63 -6.53
N VAL A 73 9.00 -3.54 -6.02
CA VAL A 73 9.69 -2.27 -5.68
C VAL A 73 10.70 -1.84 -6.74
N SER A 74 10.83 -2.56 -7.86
CA SER A 74 11.84 -2.29 -8.89
C SER A 74 11.81 -0.87 -9.44
N LYS A 75 10.68 -0.19 -9.33
CA LYS A 75 10.46 1.20 -9.79
C LYS A 75 10.07 2.14 -8.64
N TYR A 76 10.37 1.79 -7.40
CA TYR A 76 9.97 2.55 -6.22
C TYR A 76 10.60 3.95 -6.15
N ASN A 77 11.87 4.06 -6.56
CA ASN A 77 12.62 5.31 -6.58
C ASN A 77 12.59 6.04 -5.22
N ASP A 78 12.85 5.33 -4.13
CA ASP A 78 12.90 5.86 -2.75
C ASP A 78 11.67 6.71 -2.35
N GLY A 79 10.52 6.44 -2.93
CA GLY A 79 9.28 7.17 -2.65
C GLY A 79 9.15 8.55 -3.28
N GLU A 80 10.07 8.93 -4.15
CA GLU A 80 10.04 10.18 -4.88
C GLU A 80 8.95 10.20 -5.97
N ARG A 81 8.63 11.41 -6.41
CA ARG A 81 7.70 11.63 -7.51
C ARG A 81 8.18 10.93 -8.79
N GLY A 82 7.27 10.17 -9.40
CA GLY A 82 7.57 9.35 -10.60
C GLY A 82 7.90 7.90 -10.27
N GLY A 83 8.14 7.58 -9.00
CA GLY A 83 8.21 6.21 -8.51
C GLY A 83 6.87 5.48 -8.66
N LYS A 84 6.93 4.15 -8.71
CA LYS A 84 5.76 3.28 -8.85
C LYS A 84 5.97 1.96 -8.13
N LEU A 85 4.94 1.50 -7.44
CA LEU A 85 4.86 0.19 -6.83
C LEU A 85 3.73 -0.59 -7.47
N ALA A 86 3.91 -1.88 -7.69
CA ALA A 86 2.82 -2.80 -7.98
C ALA A 86 2.61 -3.71 -6.78
N ILE A 87 1.38 -3.72 -6.25
CA ILE A 87 1.01 -4.51 -5.09
C ILE A 87 0.00 -5.56 -5.52
N ARG A 88 0.30 -6.83 -5.23
CA ARG A 88 -0.50 -7.99 -5.60
C ARG A 88 -1.14 -8.61 -4.38
N ALA A 89 -2.39 -9.03 -4.53
CA ALA A 89 -3.06 -9.93 -3.61
C ALA A 89 -2.26 -11.24 -3.47
N LYS A 90 -2.24 -11.82 -2.29
CA LYS A 90 -1.71 -13.16 -2.12
C LYS A 90 -2.77 -14.19 -2.42
N ILE A 91 -2.55 -14.97 -3.48
CA ILE A 91 -3.48 -15.98 -3.98
C ILE A 91 -2.87 -17.37 -3.77
N GLU A 92 -3.59 -18.21 -3.05
CA GLU A 92 -3.23 -19.61 -2.81
C GLU A 92 -4.10 -20.51 -3.68
N LYS A 93 -3.51 -21.56 -4.22
CA LYS A 93 -4.20 -22.59 -4.96
C LYS A 93 -4.59 -23.71 -4.01
N ILE A 94 -5.88 -23.84 -3.70
CA ILE A 94 -6.38 -24.94 -2.86
C ILE A 94 -6.39 -26.23 -3.67
N ASP A 95 -6.97 -26.17 -4.84
CA ASP A 95 -7.04 -27.28 -5.79
C ASP A 95 -7.09 -26.74 -7.24
N ASN A 96 -7.27 -27.63 -8.20
CA ASN A 96 -7.32 -27.25 -9.62
C ASN A 96 -8.54 -26.39 -10.02
N LYS A 97 -9.53 -26.25 -9.13
CA LYS A 97 -10.79 -25.55 -9.38
C LYS A 97 -11.09 -24.45 -8.37
N THR A 98 -10.26 -24.32 -7.34
CA THR A 98 -10.51 -23.36 -6.24
C THR A 98 -9.25 -22.57 -5.92
N LEU A 99 -9.34 -21.27 -6.05
CA LEU A 99 -8.33 -20.31 -5.60
C LEU A 99 -8.81 -19.63 -4.33
N LYS A 100 -7.88 -19.29 -3.47
CA LYS A 100 -8.13 -18.58 -2.22
C LYS A 100 -7.28 -17.32 -2.17
N ILE A 101 -7.90 -16.16 -1.99
CA ILE A 101 -7.21 -14.91 -1.74
C ILE A 101 -7.12 -14.74 -0.23
N VAL A 102 -5.91 -14.63 0.29
CA VAL A 102 -5.62 -14.55 1.74
C VAL A 102 -5.14 -13.17 2.17
N GLU A 103 -4.66 -12.36 1.24
CA GLU A 103 -4.25 -10.97 1.48
C GLU A 103 -4.71 -10.11 0.30
N VAL A 104 -5.25 -8.92 0.60
CA VAL A 104 -5.69 -7.95 -0.41
C VAL A 104 -4.67 -6.84 -0.57
N PRO A 105 -4.55 -6.23 -1.77
CA PRO A 105 -3.65 -5.09 -1.96
C PRO A 105 -4.03 -3.91 -1.08
N TYR A 106 -3.04 -3.14 -0.66
CA TYR A 106 -3.25 -1.94 0.14
C TYR A 106 -4.23 -0.96 -0.52
N GLY A 107 -5.18 -0.46 0.27
CA GLY A 107 -6.23 0.45 -0.19
C GLY A 107 -7.42 -0.23 -0.89
N VAL A 108 -7.42 -1.56 -0.98
CA VAL A 108 -8.54 -2.34 -1.56
C VAL A 108 -9.25 -3.10 -0.46
N THR A 109 -10.59 -2.99 -0.41
CA THR A 109 -11.41 -3.80 0.50
C THR A 109 -11.84 -5.11 -0.16
N SER A 110 -12.17 -6.14 0.63
CA SER A 110 -12.64 -7.44 0.11
C SER A 110 -13.85 -7.28 -0.83
N GLY A 111 -14.82 -6.43 -0.46
CA GLY A 111 -16.00 -6.17 -1.28
C GLY A 111 -15.66 -5.56 -2.64
N VAL A 112 -14.83 -4.51 -2.66
CA VAL A 112 -14.40 -3.85 -3.90
C VAL A 112 -13.57 -4.80 -4.77
N LEU A 113 -12.75 -5.66 -4.16
CA LEU A 113 -12.00 -6.68 -4.90
C LEU A 113 -12.95 -7.69 -5.57
N MET A 114 -13.92 -8.23 -4.82
CA MET A 114 -14.91 -9.17 -5.35
C MET A 114 -15.72 -8.55 -6.49
N ASP A 115 -16.19 -7.31 -6.35
CA ASP A 115 -16.87 -6.58 -7.41
C ASP A 115 -16.02 -6.45 -8.67
N SER A 116 -14.72 -6.22 -8.52
CA SER A 116 -13.80 -6.15 -9.65
C SER A 116 -13.66 -7.49 -10.38
N ILE A 117 -13.67 -8.60 -9.63
CA ILE A 117 -13.60 -9.96 -10.18
C ILE A 117 -14.90 -10.30 -10.93
N VAL A 118 -16.07 -9.97 -10.35
CA VAL A 118 -17.37 -10.15 -11.00
C VAL A 118 -17.44 -9.36 -12.31
N LYS A 119 -17.07 -8.09 -12.29
CA LYS A 119 -17.02 -7.25 -13.50
C LYS A 119 -16.07 -7.80 -14.57
N ALA A 120 -14.94 -8.39 -14.19
CA ALA A 120 -14.01 -9.01 -15.13
C ALA A 120 -14.61 -10.31 -15.73
N HIS A 121 -15.36 -11.08 -14.95
CA HIS A 121 -16.10 -12.24 -15.42
C HIS A 121 -17.20 -11.84 -16.44
N GLU A 122 -18.03 -10.86 -16.11
CA GLU A 122 -19.09 -10.32 -17.01
C GLU A 122 -18.53 -9.82 -18.34
N LYS A 123 -17.30 -9.27 -18.33
CA LYS A 123 -16.58 -8.84 -19.54
C LYS A 123 -15.89 -10.01 -20.27
N GLY A 124 -16.07 -11.24 -19.84
CA GLY A 124 -15.48 -12.44 -20.46
C GLY A 124 -13.95 -12.55 -20.30
N LYS A 125 -13.36 -11.82 -19.33
CA LYS A 125 -11.91 -11.88 -19.04
C LYS A 125 -11.55 -13.02 -18.10
N LEU A 126 -12.50 -13.50 -17.32
CA LEU A 126 -12.36 -14.57 -16.33
C LEU A 126 -13.50 -15.58 -16.51
N ASN A 127 -13.20 -16.86 -16.31
CA ASN A 127 -14.21 -17.93 -16.30
C ASN A 127 -14.34 -18.49 -14.88
N ILE A 128 -15.19 -17.86 -14.09
CA ILE A 128 -15.47 -18.24 -12.71
C ILE A 128 -16.89 -18.75 -12.55
N LYS A 129 -17.08 -19.74 -11.72
CA LYS A 129 -18.39 -20.33 -11.40
C LYS A 129 -19.06 -19.60 -10.24
N LYS A 130 -18.28 -19.26 -9.20
CA LYS A 130 -18.78 -18.67 -7.96
C LYS A 130 -17.65 -17.98 -7.20
N ILE A 131 -17.99 -16.95 -6.43
CA ILE A 131 -17.12 -16.31 -5.43
C ILE A 131 -17.81 -16.39 -4.08
N ASP A 132 -17.08 -16.82 -3.06
CA ASP A 132 -17.53 -16.86 -1.68
C ASP A 132 -16.62 -16.00 -0.81
N ASP A 133 -17.22 -15.13 0.00
CA ASP A 133 -16.52 -14.38 1.02
C ASP A 133 -16.66 -15.09 2.38
N ASN A 134 -15.56 -15.66 2.83
CA ASN A 134 -15.45 -16.29 4.15
C ASN A 134 -14.58 -15.44 5.10
N THR A 135 -14.37 -14.16 4.77
CA THR A 135 -13.55 -13.25 5.57
C THR A 135 -14.15 -13.07 6.96
N SER A 136 -13.31 -13.28 7.97
CA SER A 136 -13.64 -13.05 9.37
C SER A 136 -12.53 -12.21 10.02
N LYS A 137 -11.72 -12.77 10.90
CA LYS A 137 -10.50 -12.14 11.43
C LYS A 137 -9.42 -11.99 10.35
N ASN A 138 -9.33 -12.97 9.45
CA ASN A 138 -8.40 -12.99 8.33
C ASN A 138 -9.18 -12.95 7.03
N VAL A 139 -8.59 -12.38 5.98
CA VAL A 139 -9.16 -12.37 4.64
C VAL A 139 -9.21 -13.80 4.10
N GLU A 140 -10.39 -14.19 3.62
CA GLU A 140 -10.58 -15.47 2.95
C GLU A 140 -11.66 -15.33 1.86
N ILE A 141 -11.23 -15.04 0.63
CA ILE A 141 -12.12 -15.00 -0.53
C ILE A 141 -11.82 -16.23 -1.39
N ARG A 142 -12.84 -17.07 -1.60
CA ARG A 142 -12.73 -18.26 -2.45
C ARG A 142 -13.29 -18.00 -3.83
N VAL A 143 -12.51 -18.27 -4.86
CA VAL A 143 -12.87 -18.14 -6.26
C VAL A 143 -12.94 -19.54 -6.86
N HIS A 144 -14.15 -19.97 -7.19
CA HIS A 144 -14.40 -21.28 -7.82
C HIS A 144 -14.38 -21.14 -9.33
N LEU A 145 -13.56 -21.94 -9.99
CA LEU A 145 -13.36 -21.91 -11.43
C LEU A 145 -14.34 -22.83 -12.14
N GLU A 146 -14.65 -22.50 -13.39
CA GLU A 146 -15.42 -23.40 -14.26
C GLU A 146 -14.61 -24.64 -14.66
N ALA A 147 -15.33 -25.68 -15.07
CA ALA A 147 -14.71 -26.91 -15.57
C ALA A 147 -13.80 -26.58 -16.79
N LYS A 148 -12.62 -27.23 -16.84
CA LYS A 148 -11.60 -27.04 -17.88
C LYS A 148 -10.86 -25.69 -17.87
N THR A 149 -11.04 -24.87 -16.85
CA THR A 149 -10.29 -23.62 -16.70
C THR A 149 -8.97 -23.89 -15.97
N SER A 150 -7.84 -23.37 -16.49
CA SER A 150 -6.53 -23.50 -15.85
C SER A 150 -6.44 -22.53 -14.67
N SER A 151 -6.10 -23.03 -13.48
CA SER A 151 -5.90 -22.21 -12.29
C SER A 151 -4.77 -21.19 -12.47
N ASP A 152 -3.65 -21.58 -13.09
CA ASP A 152 -2.49 -20.69 -13.26
C ASP A 152 -2.81 -19.53 -14.21
N LYS A 153 -3.44 -19.82 -15.35
CA LYS A 153 -3.92 -18.78 -16.28
C LYS A 153 -4.95 -17.86 -15.64
N THR A 154 -5.77 -18.38 -14.72
CA THR A 154 -6.75 -17.55 -13.99
C THR A 154 -6.07 -16.65 -12.99
N ILE A 155 -5.01 -17.10 -12.30
CA ILE A 155 -4.23 -16.25 -11.41
C ILE A 155 -3.61 -15.08 -12.20
N ASP A 156 -2.99 -15.34 -13.34
CA ASP A 156 -2.46 -14.30 -14.22
C ASP A 156 -3.54 -13.32 -14.68
N ALA A 157 -4.72 -13.83 -15.04
CA ALA A 157 -5.86 -13.02 -15.45
C ALA A 157 -6.46 -12.21 -14.30
N LEU A 158 -6.47 -12.72 -13.06
CA LEU A 158 -6.87 -11.98 -11.88
C LEU A 158 -5.95 -10.78 -11.66
N TYR A 159 -4.63 -10.95 -11.76
CA TYR A 159 -3.69 -9.83 -11.66
C TYR A 159 -3.84 -8.83 -12.83
N ALA A 160 -4.06 -9.32 -14.05
CA ALA A 160 -4.14 -8.47 -15.23
C ALA A 160 -5.44 -7.65 -15.36
N PHE A 161 -6.57 -8.17 -14.88
CA PHE A 161 -7.90 -7.63 -15.19
C PHE A 161 -8.73 -7.23 -13.97
N THR A 162 -8.22 -7.45 -12.77
CA THR A 162 -8.93 -7.11 -11.52
C THR A 162 -8.07 -6.31 -10.57
N LEU A 163 -8.64 -5.93 -9.45
CA LEU A 163 -7.91 -5.26 -8.36
C LEU A 163 -7.05 -6.22 -7.51
N CYS A 164 -6.81 -7.46 -7.99
CA CYS A 164 -5.78 -8.31 -7.41
C CYS A 164 -4.37 -7.78 -7.62
N GLU A 165 -4.15 -6.87 -8.57
CA GLU A 165 -2.96 -6.05 -8.68
C GLU A 165 -3.37 -4.58 -8.74
N VAL A 166 -2.74 -3.75 -7.92
CA VAL A 166 -2.90 -2.29 -7.95
C VAL A 166 -1.55 -1.61 -8.06
N SER A 167 -1.52 -0.47 -8.72
CA SER A 167 -0.34 0.38 -8.78
C SER A 167 -0.50 1.57 -7.87
N ILE A 168 0.53 1.86 -7.07
CA ILE A 168 0.62 3.04 -6.23
C ILE A 168 1.81 3.88 -6.68
N SER A 169 1.58 5.17 -6.87
CA SER A 169 2.66 6.13 -7.14
C SER A 169 2.88 6.95 -5.88
N PRO A 170 4.03 6.82 -5.22
CA PRO A 170 4.40 7.67 -4.11
C PRO A 170 4.70 9.09 -4.60
N ASN A 171 4.64 10.05 -3.72
CA ASN A 171 5.04 11.42 -3.93
C ASN A 171 5.31 12.05 -2.56
N ALA A 172 6.50 11.82 -2.04
CA ALA A 172 6.86 12.31 -0.72
C ALA A 172 7.12 13.82 -0.78
N CYS A 173 6.17 14.56 -0.24
CA CYS A 173 6.26 16.01 -0.06
C CYS A 173 6.10 16.31 1.42
N VAL A 174 7.09 16.96 2.01
CA VAL A 174 7.13 17.33 3.42
C VAL A 174 7.30 18.84 3.58
N ILE A 175 7.09 19.36 4.77
CA ILE A 175 7.44 20.74 5.10
C ILE A 175 8.84 20.74 5.71
N LYS A 176 9.77 21.41 5.05
CA LYS A 176 11.14 21.64 5.49
C LYS A 176 11.41 23.14 5.46
N ASP A 177 11.88 23.70 6.57
CA ASP A 177 12.16 25.13 6.72
C ASP A 177 10.96 26.02 6.28
N ASP A 178 9.76 25.65 6.73
CA ASP A 178 8.48 26.31 6.43
C ASP A 178 8.11 26.32 4.93
N LYS A 179 8.70 25.44 4.13
CA LYS A 179 8.44 25.32 2.68
C LYS A 179 8.15 23.86 2.29
N PRO A 180 7.32 23.64 1.26
CA PRO A 180 7.18 22.32 0.69
C PRO A 180 8.50 21.85 0.07
N ALA A 181 8.92 20.64 0.44
CA ALA A 181 10.09 19.97 -0.11
C ALA A 181 9.72 18.57 -0.59
N PHE A 182 10.12 18.24 -1.81
CA PHE A 182 10.00 16.88 -2.35
C PHE A 182 11.30 16.15 -2.05
N MET A 183 11.21 15.07 -1.29
CA MET A 183 12.38 14.36 -0.77
C MET A 183 12.12 12.85 -0.84
N GLY A 184 13.17 12.06 -1.06
CA GLY A 184 13.10 10.62 -0.91
C GLY A 184 12.91 10.20 0.55
N VAL A 185 12.43 8.98 0.77
CA VAL A 185 12.23 8.42 2.12
C VAL A 185 13.54 8.37 2.89
N SER A 186 14.63 8.01 2.23
CA SER A 186 15.96 8.00 2.84
C SER A 186 16.44 9.39 3.26
N GLU A 187 16.12 10.43 2.48
CA GLU A 187 16.43 11.82 2.83
C GLU A 187 15.56 12.32 4.00
N ILE A 188 14.27 11.96 4.01
CA ILE A 188 13.35 12.28 5.12
C ILE A 188 13.86 11.68 6.43
N LEU A 189 14.36 10.44 6.40
CA LEU A 189 14.90 9.79 7.59
C LEU A 189 16.19 10.45 8.11
N ARG A 190 17.03 10.95 7.20
CA ARG A 190 18.27 11.64 7.55
C ARG A 190 18.07 13.07 8.10
N HIS A 191 16.91 13.68 7.82
CA HIS A 191 16.56 15.05 8.24
C HIS A 191 15.96 15.08 9.64
#